data_73d7b81c72c25b25008e479f1e920eaa
#
_entry.id   73d7b81c72c25b25008e479f1e920eaa
#
_cell.length_a   1.000
_cell.length_b   1.000
_cell.length_c   1.000
_cell.angle_alpha   90.00
_cell.angle_beta   90.00
_cell.angle_gamma   90.00
#
_symmetry.space_group_name_H-M   'P 1'
#
loop_
_entity.id
_entity.type
_entity.pdbx_description
1 polymer ?
#
loop_
_entity_poly.entity_id
_entity_poly.type
_entity_poly.pdbx_seq_one_letter_code
_entity_poly.pdbx_strand_id
1 'polypeptide(L)'
;MKKILFVASECVPFIKTGGLADVCGALPKEFDKNYWDVRVVIPDYSCIPEQYRNNFEYVTHFYMSSGPYVQDKYVGVLKYEQDGVTYYFIDNQEFFTGFSPYTSDTKFEIEKYTFFDKAVLSMLPLIDFKPDIIHCHDWQTGFLPVYLKNEFAANPFFWGIKTIITIHNLKFQGIWDREWVQGVSGLTDNLFTPDKLEFKKDANMLKGGLVYADYITTVSDNEIQTEYYGEGLNGLLSARHFDMQGIVNGIDYNAYDPQTDGRIYCNYNASDFRKKKFNNKTKLQQDLGLAVDK
;
A
#
# COMPACT_ATOMS: atom_id res chain seq x y z
N MET A 1 -1.47 3.89 -24.52
CA MET A 1 -1.97 3.18 -23.34
C MET A 1 -1.50 3.94 -22.10
N LYS A 2 -2.40 4.26 -21.18
CA LYS A 2 -2.07 4.93 -19.93
C LYS A 2 -1.44 3.92 -18.95
N LYS A 3 -0.49 4.36 -18.15
CA LYS A 3 0.28 3.50 -17.24
C LYS A 3 0.02 3.86 -15.79
N ILE A 4 -0.34 2.88 -14.96
CA ILE A 4 -0.55 3.06 -13.52
C ILE A 4 0.35 2.11 -12.76
N LEU A 5 1.03 2.61 -11.73
CA LEU A 5 1.76 1.82 -10.76
C LEU A 5 1.06 1.88 -9.42
N PHE A 6 0.57 0.76 -8.93
CA PHE A 6 0.13 0.60 -7.55
C PHE A 6 1.35 0.31 -6.67
N VAL A 7 1.50 1.05 -5.59
CA VAL A 7 2.58 0.87 -4.61
C VAL A 7 1.95 0.61 -3.25
N ALA A 8 2.22 -0.55 -2.69
CA ALA A 8 1.58 -0.99 -1.45
C ALA A 8 2.50 -1.84 -0.57
N SER A 9 2.18 -1.94 0.70
CA SER A 9 2.86 -2.84 1.64
C SER A 9 2.38 -4.28 1.55
N GLU A 10 1.19 -4.52 1.02
CA GLU A 10 0.61 -5.87 0.87
C GLU A 10 -0.32 -5.94 -0.34
N CYS A 11 -0.47 -7.14 -0.89
CA CYS A 11 -1.31 -7.41 -2.04
C CYS A 11 -1.66 -8.90 -2.11
N VAL A 12 -2.95 -9.27 -2.21
CA VAL A 12 -3.32 -10.66 -2.49
C VAL A 12 -2.95 -11.02 -3.94
N PRO A 13 -2.51 -12.26 -4.23
CA PRO A 13 -2.51 -13.41 -3.33
C PRO A 13 -1.20 -13.60 -2.53
N PHE A 14 -0.25 -12.68 -2.63
CA PHE A 14 1.11 -12.82 -2.11
C PHE A 14 1.19 -12.66 -0.59
N ILE A 15 0.60 -11.59 -0.08
CA ILE A 15 0.62 -11.28 1.35
C ILE A 15 -0.65 -10.51 1.73
N LYS A 16 -1.25 -10.84 2.88
CA LYS A 16 -2.46 -10.19 3.40
C LYS A 16 -2.47 -10.17 4.91
N THR A 17 -2.68 -8.99 5.47
CA THR A 17 -3.03 -8.78 6.88
C THR A 17 -4.37 -8.05 7.03
N GLY A 18 -4.74 -7.24 6.05
CA GLY A 18 -5.95 -6.42 6.08
C GLY A 18 -6.63 -6.22 4.73
N GLY A 19 -7.58 -5.27 4.71
CA GLY A 19 -8.36 -4.96 3.51
C GLY A 19 -7.58 -4.25 2.41
N LEU A 20 -6.44 -3.60 2.76
CA LEU A 20 -5.54 -2.99 1.79
C LEU A 20 -5.08 -4.03 0.76
N ALA A 21 -4.69 -5.21 1.22
CA ALA A 21 -4.25 -6.30 0.35
C ALA A 21 -5.33 -6.74 -0.65
N ASP A 22 -6.59 -6.79 -0.22
CA ASP A 22 -7.72 -7.14 -1.09
C ASP A 22 -7.88 -6.10 -2.21
N VAL A 23 -7.81 -4.81 -1.88
CA VAL A 23 -7.92 -3.72 -2.86
C VAL A 23 -6.77 -3.78 -3.86
N CYS A 24 -5.52 -3.91 -3.39
CA CYS A 24 -4.34 -3.95 -4.26
C CYS A 24 -4.27 -5.21 -5.13
N GLY A 25 -4.93 -6.29 -4.72
CA GLY A 25 -4.98 -7.52 -5.51
C GLY A 25 -6.18 -7.62 -6.46
N ALA A 26 -7.29 -6.92 -6.18
CA ALA A 26 -8.50 -6.97 -7.00
C ALA A 26 -8.58 -5.82 -8.01
N LEU A 27 -8.44 -4.56 -7.54
CA LEU A 27 -8.64 -3.38 -8.38
C LEU A 27 -7.76 -3.34 -9.64
N PRO A 28 -6.46 -3.71 -9.62
CA PRO A 28 -5.63 -3.70 -10.82
C PRO A 28 -6.13 -4.60 -11.96
N LYS A 29 -6.89 -5.64 -11.63
CA LYS A 29 -7.44 -6.59 -12.60
C LYS A 29 -8.66 -6.05 -13.34
N GLU A 30 -9.39 -5.09 -12.73
CA GLU A 30 -10.61 -4.49 -13.27
C GLU A 30 -10.37 -3.42 -14.33
N PHE A 31 -9.14 -2.96 -14.51
CA PHE A 31 -8.79 -2.01 -15.56
C PHE A 31 -8.78 -2.68 -16.94
N ASP A 32 -9.43 -2.04 -17.91
CA ASP A 32 -9.41 -2.52 -19.30
C ASP A 32 -7.99 -2.47 -19.87
N LYS A 33 -7.43 -3.65 -20.13
CA LYS A 33 -6.06 -3.85 -20.63
C LYS A 33 -5.82 -3.25 -22.03
N ASN A 34 -6.86 -2.89 -22.78
CA ASN A 34 -6.71 -2.19 -24.05
C ASN A 34 -6.32 -0.71 -23.87
N TYR A 35 -6.64 -0.12 -22.73
CA TYR A 35 -6.41 1.29 -22.44
C TYR A 35 -5.38 1.51 -21.34
N TRP A 36 -5.19 0.53 -20.43
CA TRP A 36 -4.40 0.67 -19.22
C TRP A 36 -3.34 -0.43 -19.09
N ASP A 37 -2.08 -0.04 -18.87
CA ASP A 37 -1.01 -0.91 -18.35
C ASP A 37 -0.93 -0.67 -16.85
N VAL A 38 -1.50 -1.58 -16.06
CA VAL A 38 -1.54 -1.48 -14.61
C VAL A 38 -0.56 -2.47 -14.03
N ARG A 39 0.37 -1.97 -13.21
CA ARG A 39 1.37 -2.76 -12.51
C ARG A 39 1.29 -2.53 -11.01
N VAL A 40 1.77 -3.48 -10.24
CA VAL A 40 1.78 -3.42 -8.78
C VAL A 40 3.21 -3.63 -8.31
N VAL A 41 3.63 -2.93 -7.26
CA VAL A 41 4.90 -3.18 -6.57
C VAL A 41 4.68 -3.29 -5.08
N ILE A 42 5.24 -4.34 -4.49
CA ILE A 42 5.26 -4.60 -3.05
C ILE A 42 6.66 -5.06 -2.62
N PRO A 43 7.00 -5.06 -1.32
CA PRO A 43 8.24 -5.68 -0.85
C PRO A 43 8.23 -7.20 -1.07
N ASP A 44 9.42 -7.80 -1.33
CA ASP A 44 9.61 -9.26 -1.37
C ASP A 44 9.76 -9.81 0.06
N TYR A 45 8.65 -9.90 0.78
CA TYR A 45 8.70 -10.49 2.12
C TYR A 45 9.02 -11.98 2.08
N SER A 46 9.90 -12.42 2.97
CA SER A 46 10.25 -13.86 3.09
C SER A 46 9.06 -14.75 3.47
N CYS A 47 7.99 -14.17 4.03
CA CYS A 47 6.76 -14.88 4.36
C CYS A 47 5.75 -15.01 3.19
N ILE A 48 6.06 -14.48 2.01
CA ILE A 48 5.28 -14.77 0.80
C ILE A 48 5.39 -16.27 0.50
N PRO A 49 4.25 -16.98 0.23
CA PRO A 49 4.27 -18.42 0.00
C PRO A 49 5.23 -18.84 -1.12
N GLU A 50 5.98 -19.93 -0.90
CA GLU A 50 6.97 -20.45 -1.85
C GLU A 50 6.40 -20.73 -3.24
N GLN A 51 5.13 -21.11 -3.32
CA GLN A 51 4.45 -21.33 -4.60
C GLN A 51 4.47 -20.09 -5.52
N TYR A 52 4.59 -18.88 -4.96
CA TYR A 52 4.75 -17.65 -5.73
C TYR A 52 6.23 -17.30 -5.89
N ARG A 53 6.99 -17.27 -4.78
CA ARG A 53 8.40 -16.86 -4.80
C ARG A 53 9.26 -17.69 -5.74
N ASN A 54 9.01 -19.00 -5.84
CA ASN A 54 9.75 -19.89 -6.75
C ASN A 54 9.51 -19.59 -8.24
N ASN A 55 8.51 -18.77 -8.55
CA ASN A 55 8.18 -18.34 -9.91
C ASN A 55 8.52 -16.87 -10.18
N PHE A 56 9.16 -16.18 -9.24
CA PHE A 56 9.60 -14.81 -9.45
C PHE A 56 10.79 -14.79 -10.42
N GLU A 57 10.68 -13.94 -11.43
CA GLU A 57 11.73 -13.69 -12.41
C GLU A 57 12.61 -12.53 -11.96
N TYR A 58 13.93 -12.74 -11.96
CA TYR A 58 14.87 -11.66 -11.71
C TYR A 58 14.85 -10.66 -12.88
N VAL A 59 14.74 -9.36 -12.55
CA VAL A 59 14.75 -8.27 -13.55
C VAL A 59 16.08 -7.52 -13.51
N THR A 60 16.43 -6.97 -12.36
CA THR A 60 17.66 -6.18 -12.18
C THR A 60 17.99 -6.03 -10.69
N HIS A 61 19.14 -5.43 -10.40
CA HIS A 61 19.48 -4.96 -9.07
C HIS A 61 20.30 -3.67 -9.15
N PHE A 62 20.33 -2.97 -8.05
CA PHE A 62 21.17 -1.78 -7.85
C PHE A 62 21.45 -1.60 -6.35
N TYR A 63 22.32 -0.64 -6.04
CA TYR A 63 22.56 -0.21 -4.66
C TYR A 63 22.13 1.22 -4.50
N MET A 64 21.55 1.56 -3.35
CA MET A 64 21.13 2.92 -3.04
C MET A 64 21.26 3.23 -1.56
N SER A 65 21.31 4.52 -1.26
CA SER A 65 21.16 5.06 0.09
C SER A 65 19.84 5.82 0.20
N SER A 66 19.01 5.51 1.19
CA SER A 66 17.81 6.30 1.43
C SER A 66 18.13 7.57 2.22
N GLY A 67 19.09 7.50 3.13
CA GLY A 67 19.57 8.64 3.90
C GLY A 67 20.92 8.37 4.55
N PRO A 68 21.45 9.30 5.37
CA PRO A 68 22.74 9.15 6.05
C PRO A 68 22.87 7.88 6.92
N TYR A 69 21.72 7.40 7.48
CA TYR A 69 21.72 6.22 8.33
C TYR A 69 21.47 4.91 7.57
N VAL A 70 21.07 4.99 6.30
CA VAL A 70 20.75 3.84 5.45
C VAL A 70 21.54 3.95 4.15
N GLN A 71 22.78 3.48 4.18
CA GLN A 71 23.72 3.63 3.06
C GLN A 71 24.01 2.30 2.38
N ASP A 72 24.27 2.37 1.05
CA ASP A 72 24.73 1.26 0.20
C ASP A 72 23.91 -0.03 0.36
N LYS A 73 22.59 0.09 0.43
CA LYS A 73 21.71 -1.06 0.54
C LYS A 73 21.43 -1.66 -0.83
N TYR A 74 21.48 -2.98 -0.88
CA TYR A 74 21.06 -3.75 -2.04
C TYR A 74 19.57 -3.58 -2.30
N VAL A 75 19.20 -3.44 -3.57
CA VAL A 75 17.81 -3.46 -4.05
C VAL A 75 17.74 -4.46 -5.20
N GLY A 76 17.13 -5.61 -4.98
CA GLY A 76 16.72 -6.52 -6.04
C GLY A 76 15.35 -6.18 -6.56
N VAL A 77 15.12 -6.35 -7.85
CA VAL A 77 13.82 -6.21 -8.49
C VAL A 77 13.46 -7.53 -9.13
N LEU A 78 12.40 -8.14 -8.62
CA LEU A 78 11.82 -9.35 -9.14
C LEU A 78 10.48 -9.06 -9.80
N LYS A 79 10.03 -9.94 -10.69
CA LYS A 79 8.78 -9.79 -11.43
C LYS A 79 7.97 -11.09 -11.40
N TYR A 80 6.65 -10.95 -11.40
CA TYR A 80 5.70 -12.04 -11.58
C TYR A 80 4.49 -11.54 -12.38
N GLU A 81 3.93 -12.37 -13.25
CA GLU A 81 2.76 -12.00 -14.04
C GLU A 81 1.58 -12.94 -13.72
N GLN A 82 0.44 -12.35 -13.37
CA GLN A 82 -0.78 -13.09 -13.11
C GLN A 82 -2.01 -12.25 -13.49
N ASP A 83 -3.01 -12.89 -14.10
CA ASP A 83 -4.30 -12.27 -14.47
C ASP A 83 -4.16 -11.01 -15.34
N GLY A 84 -3.07 -10.94 -16.14
CA GLY A 84 -2.75 -9.79 -16.98
C GLY A 84 -2.28 -8.55 -16.20
N VAL A 85 -1.84 -8.73 -14.97
CA VAL A 85 -1.18 -7.70 -14.15
C VAL A 85 0.28 -8.12 -13.93
N THR A 86 1.19 -7.16 -14.10
CA THR A 86 2.60 -7.34 -13.77
C THR A 86 2.84 -6.89 -12.33
N TYR A 87 3.38 -7.78 -11.52
CA TYR A 87 3.76 -7.52 -10.13
C TYR A 87 5.28 -7.43 -10.03
N TYR A 88 5.78 -6.38 -9.38
CA TYR A 88 7.17 -6.24 -9.01
C TYR A 88 7.35 -6.44 -7.51
N PHE A 89 8.52 -6.97 -7.15
CA PHE A 89 8.89 -7.19 -5.76
C PHE A 89 10.25 -6.55 -5.51
N ILE A 90 10.33 -5.72 -4.49
CA ILE A 90 11.59 -5.12 -4.04
C ILE A 90 12.22 -6.06 -3.03
N ASP A 91 13.32 -6.68 -3.42
CA ASP A 91 14.09 -7.59 -2.56
C ASP A 91 15.17 -6.82 -1.78
N ASN A 92 15.11 -6.99 -0.48
CA ASN A 92 16.19 -6.69 0.45
C ASN A 92 15.99 -7.52 1.72
N GLN A 93 16.90 -8.45 1.98
CA GLN A 93 16.75 -9.38 3.10
C GLN A 93 16.94 -8.75 4.48
N GLU A 94 17.57 -7.58 4.59
CA GLU A 94 17.67 -6.87 5.87
C GLU A 94 16.32 -6.29 6.31
N PHE A 95 15.50 -5.84 5.35
CA PHE A 95 14.25 -5.15 5.63
C PHE A 95 13.02 -6.06 5.53
N PHE A 96 13.03 -7.05 4.63
CA PHE A 96 11.82 -7.80 4.30
C PHE A 96 11.83 -9.27 4.76
N THR A 97 12.74 -9.61 5.68
CA THR A 97 12.78 -10.94 6.31
C THR A 97 11.89 -10.95 7.57
N GLY A 98 11.14 -12.05 7.76
CA GLY A 98 10.30 -12.25 8.94
C GLY A 98 9.03 -13.03 8.62
N PHE A 99 8.24 -13.28 9.66
CA PHE A 99 6.99 -14.06 9.57
C PHE A 99 5.77 -13.17 9.26
N SER A 100 5.94 -11.86 9.25
CA SER A 100 4.88 -10.89 9.01
C SER A 100 5.44 -9.69 8.25
N PRO A 101 4.64 -9.04 7.39
CA PRO A 101 5.03 -7.79 6.75
C PRO A 101 5.22 -6.63 7.74
N TYR A 102 4.62 -6.71 8.91
CA TYR A 102 4.69 -5.68 9.94
C TYR A 102 5.29 -6.22 11.23
N THR A 103 6.05 -5.36 11.91
CA THR A 103 6.61 -5.60 13.23
C THR A 103 6.01 -4.63 14.26
N SER A 104 6.30 -4.85 15.54
CA SER A 104 5.94 -3.91 16.61
C SER A 104 6.95 -2.76 16.78
N ASP A 105 8.09 -2.83 16.10
CA ASP A 105 9.11 -1.79 16.14
C ASP A 105 8.82 -0.70 15.09
N THR A 106 8.12 0.34 15.49
CA THR A 106 7.77 1.48 14.63
C THR A 106 9.00 2.14 14.02
N LYS A 107 10.12 2.20 14.74
CA LYS A 107 11.36 2.78 14.26
C LYS A 107 11.90 2.02 13.05
N PHE A 108 11.93 0.69 13.15
CA PHE A 108 12.34 -0.19 12.05
C PHE A 108 11.35 -0.13 10.88
N GLU A 109 10.04 -0.10 11.17
CA GLU A 109 9.02 0.01 10.12
C GLU A 109 9.18 1.29 9.27
N ILE A 110 9.50 2.42 9.91
CA ILE A 110 9.75 3.69 9.22
C ILE A 110 11.00 3.60 8.34
N GLU A 111 12.09 3.05 8.85
CA GLU A 111 13.31 2.83 8.07
C GLU A 111 13.03 1.95 6.85
N LYS A 112 12.36 0.82 7.06
CA LYS A 112 11.99 -0.16 6.03
C LYS A 112 11.15 0.46 4.91
N TYR A 113 10.09 1.18 5.24
CA TYR A 113 9.21 1.74 4.23
C TYR A 113 9.75 3.02 3.60
N THR A 114 10.56 3.79 4.32
CA THR A 114 11.35 4.88 3.75
C THR A 114 12.29 4.37 2.66
N PHE A 115 12.99 3.26 2.93
CA PHE A 115 13.81 2.56 1.94
C PHE A 115 12.97 2.07 0.76
N PHE A 116 11.84 1.41 1.02
CA PHE A 116 10.94 0.89 -0.02
C PHE A 116 10.47 1.99 -0.98
N ASP A 117 9.97 3.11 -0.46
CA ASP A 117 9.46 4.23 -1.26
C ASP A 117 10.51 4.78 -2.23
N LYS A 118 11.73 4.93 -1.75
CA LYS A 118 12.84 5.42 -2.57
C LYS A 118 13.29 4.37 -3.59
N ALA A 119 13.33 3.09 -3.19
CA ALA A 119 13.68 1.98 -4.08
C ALA A 119 12.70 1.86 -5.25
N VAL A 120 11.40 2.02 -4.99
CA VAL A 120 10.35 2.01 -6.03
C VAL A 120 10.59 3.09 -7.07
N LEU A 121 10.86 4.33 -6.68
CA LEU A 121 11.16 5.39 -7.64
C LEU A 121 12.46 5.11 -8.40
N SER A 122 13.50 4.65 -7.71
CA SER A 122 14.82 4.37 -8.30
C SER A 122 14.79 3.24 -9.33
N MET A 123 13.91 2.25 -9.18
CA MET A 123 13.81 1.14 -10.13
C MET A 123 13.16 1.55 -11.47
N LEU A 124 12.25 2.56 -11.47
CA LEU A 124 11.41 2.88 -12.64
C LEU A 124 12.21 3.13 -13.94
N PRO A 125 13.29 3.93 -13.93
CA PRO A 125 14.14 4.10 -15.12
C PRO A 125 14.84 2.80 -15.54
N LEU A 126 15.19 1.93 -14.59
CA LEU A 126 15.95 0.70 -14.85
C LEU A 126 15.09 -0.39 -15.50
N ILE A 127 13.77 -0.37 -15.23
CA ILE A 127 12.82 -1.30 -15.85
C ILE A 127 12.09 -0.69 -17.06
N ASP A 128 12.52 0.50 -17.49
CA ASP A 128 11.90 1.27 -18.60
C ASP A 128 10.37 1.42 -18.45
N PHE A 129 9.92 1.67 -17.21
CA PHE A 129 8.51 1.89 -16.93
C PHE A 129 8.27 3.27 -16.33
N LYS A 130 7.81 4.20 -17.18
CA LYS A 130 7.36 5.52 -16.75
C LYS A 130 5.84 5.51 -16.58
N PRO A 131 5.30 5.47 -15.34
CA PRO A 131 3.87 5.55 -15.11
C PRO A 131 3.33 6.96 -15.38
N ASP A 132 2.09 7.08 -15.81
CA ASP A 132 1.34 8.34 -15.80
C ASP A 132 0.88 8.67 -14.36
N ILE A 133 0.52 7.62 -13.61
CA ILE A 133 0.02 7.73 -12.23
C ILE A 133 0.73 6.71 -11.34
N ILE A 134 1.18 7.16 -10.18
CA ILE A 134 1.58 6.29 -9.06
C ILE A 134 0.48 6.35 -8.01
N HIS A 135 -0.09 5.20 -7.68
CA HIS A 135 -1.13 5.04 -6.68
C HIS A 135 -0.55 4.44 -5.40
N CYS A 136 -0.36 5.28 -4.42
CA CYS A 136 0.20 4.97 -3.11
C CYS A 136 -0.90 4.53 -2.13
N HIS A 137 -0.57 3.65 -1.17
CA HIS A 137 -1.51 3.10 -0.21
C HIS A 137 -0.99 3.20 1.22
N ASP A 138 -1.70 3.95 2.06
CA ASP A 138 -1.41 4.20 3.47
C ASP A 138 -0.03 4.85 3.74
N TRP A 139 0.35 4.92 5.00
CA TRP A 139 1.58 5.57 5.47
C TRP A 139 2.85 4.88 4.98
N GLN A 140 2.79 3.58 4.72
CA GLN A 140 3.93 2.80 4.23
C GLN A 140 4.44 3.26 2.86
N THR A 141 3.64 4.01 2.14
CA THR A 141 4.00 4.61 0.86
C THR A 141 3.95 6.15 0.91
N GLY A 142 3.91 6.69 2.12
CA GLY A 142 3.70 8.12 2.35
C GLY A 142 4.86 9.01 1.90
N PHE A 143 6.09 8.52 1.91
CA PHE A 143 7.23 9.31 1.44
C PHE A 143 7.46 9.22 -0.07
N LEU A 144 6.81 8.31 -0.79
CA LEU A 144 6.97 8.25 -2.23
C LEU A 144 6.55 9.55 -2.95
N PRO A 145 5.38 10.16 -2.68
CA PRO A 145 5.04 11.47 -3.24
C PRO A 145 6.02 12.58 -2.82
N VAL A 146 6.54 12.51 -1.58
CA VAL A 146 7.52 13.47 -1.08
C VAL A 146 8.82 13.39 -1.90
N TYR A 147 9.36 12.19 -2.08
CA TYR A 147 10.55 11.96 -2.90
C TYR A 147 10.35 12.40 -4.35
N LEU A 148 9.22 12.02 -4.95
CA LEU A 148 8.92 12.36 -6.35
C LEU A 148 8.93 13.88 -6.59
N LYS A 149 8.35 14.64 -5.67
CA LYS A 149 8.22 16.11 -5.81
C LYS A 149 9.44 16.89 -5.33
N ASN A 150 10.41 16.25 -4.67
CA ASN A 150 11.60 16.91 -4.15
C ASN A 150 12.88 16.30 -4.74
N GLU A 151 13.31 15.14 -4.28
CA GLU A 151 14.60 14.54 -4.68
C GLU A 151 14.65 14.15 -6.16
N PHE A 152 13.56 13.56 -6.67
CA PHE A 152 13.46 13.10 -8.05
C PHE A 152 12.96 14.18 -9.03
N ALA A 153 12.53 15.34 -8.53
CA ALA A 153 11.91 16.40 -9.34
C ALA A 153 12.82 16.96 -10.44
N ALA A 154 14.14 16.94 -10.23
CA ALA A 154 15.11 17.45 -11.20
C ALA A 154 15.35 16.47 -12.39
N ASN A 155 14.98 15.19 -12.25
CA ASN A 155 15.21 14.20 -13.30
C ASN A 155 14.03 14.20 -14.30
N PRO A 156 14.26 14.47 -15.61
CA PRO A 156 13.22 14.53 -16.63
C PRO A 156 12.39 13.25 -16.78
N PHE A 157 12.91 12.09 -16.40
CA PHE A 157 12.15 10.85 -16.42
C PHE A 157 10.86 10.97 -15.59
N PHE A 158 10.89 11.66 -14.46
CA PHE A 158 9.76 11.75 -13.53
C PHE A 158 8.77 12.88 -13.83
N TRP A 159 9.08 13.73 -14.81
CA TRP A 159 8.19 14.85 -15.14
C TRP A 159 6.85 14.38 -15.66
N GLY A 160 5.79 14.99 -15.15
CA GLY A 160 4.40 14.72 -15.53
C GLY A 160 3.75 13.54 -14.80
N ILE A 161 4.51 12.76 -14.01
CA ILE A 161 3.93 11.69 -13.19
C ILE A 161 3.04 12.32 -12.11
N LYS A 162 1.81 11.82 -11.98
CA LYS A 162 0.84 12.19 -10.95
C LYS A 162 0.79 11.15 -9.84
N THR A 163 0.41 11.57 -8.65
CA THR A 163 0.29 10.68 -7.50
C THR A 163 -1.10 10.71 -6.91
N ILE A 164 -1.61 9.53 -6.56
CA ILE A 164 -2.80 9.34 -5.74
C ILE A 164 -2.35 8.64 -4.46
N ILE A 165 -2.89 9.04 -3.31
CA ILE A 165 -2.70 8.29 -2.07
C ILE A 165 -4.07 7.88 -1.51
N THR A 166 -4.23 6.57 -1.23
CA THR A 166 -5.43 6.03 -0.59
C THR A 166 -5.19 5.81 0.89
N ILE A 167 -6.09 6.36 1.73
CA ILE A 167 -6.13 6.10 3.16
C ILE A 167 -7.05 4.92 3.41
N HIS A 168 -6.50 3.79 3.84
CA HIS A 168 -7.26 2.62 4.30
C HIS A 168 -7.50 2.67 5.80
N ASN A 169 -6.51 3.14 6.56
CA ASN A 169 -6.62 3.25 8.02
C ASN A 169 -5.84 4.46 8.56
N LEU A 170 -6.55 5.54 8.83
CA LEU A 170 -5.96 6.81 9.29
C LEU A 170 -5.30 6.73 10.68
N LYS A 171 -5.62 5.69 11.47
CA LYS A 171 -5.03 5.49 12.80
C LYS A 171 -3.52 5.22 12.74
N PHE A 172 -3.05 4.60 11.67
CA PHE A 172 -1.64 4.30 11.46
C PHE A 172 -1.02 5.33 10.53
N GLN A 173 -0.02 6.06 11.01
CA GLN A 173 0.48 7.23 10.30
C GLN A 173 1.99 7.21 10.05
N GLY A 174 2.73 6.26 10.63
CA GLY A 174 4.20 6.24 10.54
C GLY A 174 4.81 7.47 11.19
N ILE A 175 4.56 7.66 12.51
CA ILE A 175 5.06 8.80 13.28
C ILE A 175 6.27 8.35 14.10
N TRP A 176 7.36 9.10 14.00
CA TRP A 176 8.55 8.89 14.81
C TRP A 176 9.38 10.16 14.92
N ASP A 177 10.37 10.10 15.81
CA ASP A 177 11.34 11.17 16.03
C ASP A 177 11.85 11.78 14.72
N ARG A 178 11.80 13.10 14.62
CA ARG A 178 12.15 13.85 13.41
C ARG A 178 13.59 13.60 12.97
N GLU A 179 14.54 13.62 13.90
CA GLU A 179 15.97 13.48 13.58
C GLU A 179 16.26 12.10 13.02
N TRP A 180 15.66 11.07 13.60
CA TRP A 180 15.74 9.70 13.08
C TRP A 180 15.16 9.60 11.67
N VAL A 181 13.93 10.10 11.47
CA VAL A 181 13.27 10.05 10.16
C VAL A 181 14.06 10.81 9.10
N GLN A 182 14.62 11.95 9.45
CA GLN A 182 15.51 12.71 8.56
C GLN A 182 16.78 11.91 8.22
N GLY A 183 17.37 11.25 9.23
CA GLY A 183 18.56 10.42 9.06
C GLY A 183 18.35 9.21 8.14
N VAL A 184 17.20 8.53 8.23
CA VAL A 184 16.90 7.36 7.38
C VAL A 184 16.39 7.75 6.00
N SER A 185 15.72 8.91 5.87
CA SER A 185 15.13 9.35 4.59
C SER A 185 16.04 10.18 3.71
N GLY A 186 17.01 10.88 4.31
CA GLY A 186 17.82 11.85 3.60
C GLY A 186 17.06 13.10 3.14
N LEU A 187 15.80 13.25 3.54
CA LEU A 187 15.00 14.43 3.22
C LEU A 187 15.57 15.67 3.92
N THR A 188 15.53 16.80 3.22
CA THR A 188 16.13 18.05 3.69
C THR A 188 15.30 18.69 4.81
N ASP A 189 15.96 19.44 5.69
CA ASP A 189 15.37 20.03 6.89
C ASP A 189 14.15 20.92 6.62
N ASN A 190 14.11 21.60 5.49
CA ASN A 190 12.99 22.45 5.06
C ASN A 190 11.69 21.69 4.75
N LEU A 191 11.72 20.36 4.75
CA LEU A 191 10.53 19.52 4.61
C LEU A 191 9.91 19.18 5.98
N PHE A 192 10.65 19.31 7.06
CA PHE A 192 10.19 19.00 8.42
C PHE A 192 9.60 20.24 9.13
N THR A 193 8.59 20.83 8.50
CA THR A 193 7.86 22.01 9.00
C THR A 193 6.39 21.65 9.25
N PRO A 194 5.66 22.43 10.11
CA PRO A 194 4.27 22.15 10.48
C PRO A 194 3.28 22.05 9.30
N ASP A 195 3.57 22.71 8.20
CA ASP A 195 2.80 22.67 6.95
C ASP A 195 3.15 21.47 6.05
N LYS A 196 4.20 20.71 6.38
CA LYS A 196 4.69 19.58 5.58
C LYS A 196 4.73 18.27 6.40
N LEU A 197 5.93 17.81 6.79
CA LEU A 197 6.12 16.51 7.42
C LEU A 197 6.04 16.52 8.95
N GLU A 198 6.25 17.68 9.59
CA GLU A 198 6.23 17.77 11.04
C GLU A 198 4.84 17.54 11.60
N PHE A 199 4.73 16.74 12.66
CA PHE A 199 3.50 16.47 13.37
C PHE A 199 3.80 16.35 14.88
N LYS A 200 3.38 17.36 15.66
CA LYS A 200 3.59 17.40 17.13
C LYS A 200 5.06 17.25 17.54
N LYS A 201 5.97 17.87 16.79
CA LYS A 201 7.44 17.84 16.87
C LYS A 201 8.11 16.61 16.26
N ASP A 202 7.38 15.54 16.02
CA ASP A 202 7.84 14.35 15.31
C ASP A 202 7.66 14.51 13.78
N ALA A 203 8.09 13.53 13.00
CA ALA A 203 7.79 13.42 11.59
C ALA A 203 6.66 12.40 11.37
N ASN A 204 5.83 12.63 10.34
CA ASN A 204 4.68 11.79 10.02
C ASN A 204 4.69 11.45 8.53
N MET A 205 4.87 10.16 8.20
CA MET A 205 4.97 9.69 6.82
C MET A 205 3.66 9.85 6.05
N LEU A 206 2.52 9.48 6.66
CA LEU A 206 1.22 9.65 6.03
C LEU A 206 0.92 11.12 5.74
N LYS A 207 1.21 12.01 6.70
CA LYS A 207 1.07 13.46 6.49
C LYS A 207 1.88 13.93 5.29
N GLY A 208 3.11 13.46 5.16
CA GLY A 208 3.95 13.75 3.99
C GLY A 208 3.26 13.35 2.69
N GLY A 209 2.74 12.13 2.62
CA GLY A 209 1.98 11.64 1.47
C GLY A 209 0.76 12.50 1.17
N LEU A 210 -0.02 12.85 2.20
CA LEU A 210 -1.21 13.69 2.05
C LEU A 210 -0.90 15.12 1.62
N VAL A 211 0.24 15.67 2.01
CA VAL A 211 0.66 17.02 1.59
C VAL A 211 1.12 17.03 0.13
N TYR A 212 1.87 16.01 -0.30
CA TYR A 212 2.55 15.99 -1.58
C TYR A 212 1.83 15.24 -2.70
N ALA A 213 0.87 14.36 -2.40
CA ALA A 213 0.08 13.69 -3.43
C ALA A 213 -0.77 14.69 -4.23
N ASP A 214 -0.95 14.42 -5.52
CA ASP A 214 -1.82 15.23 -6.39
C ASP A 214 -3.30 15.01 -6.03
N TYR A 215 -3.69 13.80 -5.58
CA TYR A 215 -5.06 13.46 -5.19
C TYR A 215 -5.09 12.48 -4.01
N ILE A 216 -6.12 12.56 -3.20
CA ILE A 216 -6.32 11.71 -2.03
C ILE A 216 -7.61 10.91 -2.20
N THR A 217 -7.57 9.62 -1.89
CA THR A 217 -8.77 8.81 -1.77
C THR A 217 -8.86 8.17 -0.38
N THR A 218 -10.05 7.82 0.03
CA THR A 218 -10.30 7.06 1.26
C THR A 218 -11.35 5.99 0.99
N VAL A 219 -11.36 4.95 1.80
CA VAL A 219 -12.29 3.82 1.68
C VAL A 219 -13.62 4.00 2.43
N SER A 220 -13.84 5.19 2.98
CA SER A 220 -15.07 5.58 3.69
C SER A 220 -15.57 6.93 3.20
N ASP A 221 -16.80 7.27 3.56
CA ASP A 221 -17.33 8.61 3.34
C ASP A 221 -16.53 9.68 4.10
N ASN A 222 -16.79 10.96 3.82
CA ASN A 222 -16.00 12.12 4.27
C ASN A 222 -15.89 12.33 5.81
N GLU A 223 -16.26 11.36 6.63
CA GLU A 223 -16.19 11.45 8.09
C GLU A 223 -14.77 11.67 8.64
N ILE A 224 -13.73 11.22 7.90
CA ILE A 224 -12.33 11.42 8.29
C ILE A 224 -11.89 12.88 8.38
N GLN A 225 -12.65 13.79 7.80
CA GLN A 225 -12.40 15.25 7.89
C GLN A 225 -12.85 15.83 9.24
N THR A 226 -13.60 15.07 10.03
CA THR A 226 -14.07 15.54 11.34
C THR A 226 -12.99 15.44 12.40
N GLU A 227 -13.09 16.25 13.45
CA GLU A 227 -12.13 16.21 14.57
C GLU A 227 -12.07 14.83 15.23
N TYR A 228 -13.18 14.13 15.29
CA TYR A 228 -13.29 12.82 15.93
C TYR A 228 -12.56 11.71 15.17
N TYR A 229 -12.65 11.69 13.82
CA TYR A 229 -12.06 10.63 13.00
C TYR A 229 -10.76 11.04 12.32
N GLY A 230 -10.38 12.31 12.37
CA GLY A 230 -9.22 12.86 11.65
C GLY A 230 -7.87 12.53 12.27
N GLU A 231 -7.81 11.87 13.43
CA GLU A 231 -6.57 11.42 14.11
C GLU A 231 -5.48 12.52 14.17
N GLY A 232 -5.92 13.77 14.31
CA GLY A 232 -5.06 14.97 14.33
C GLY A 232 -4.69 15.52 12.96
N LEU A 233 -5.12 14.90 11.86
CA LEU A 233 -4.92 15.37 10.48
C LEU A 233 -6.18 16.04 9.89
N ASN A 234 -7.25 16.19 10.66
CA ASN A 234 -8.52 16.78 10.23
C ASN A 234 -8.37 18.16 9.56
N GLY A 235 -7.49 19.01 10.07
CA GLY A 235 -7.21 20.33 9.45
C GLY A 235 -6.60 20.20 8.05
N LEU A 236 -5.65 19.30 7.87
CA LEU A 236 -5.05 19.01 6.55
C LEU A 236 -6.08 18.40 5.60
N LEU A 237 -6.83 17.38 6.05
CA LEU A 237 -7.86 16.72 5.24
C LEU A 237 -8.96 17.69 4.81
N SER A 238 -9.39 18.58 5.72
CA SER A 238 -10.35 19.65 5.39
C SER A 238 -9.79 20.64 4.37
N ALA A 239 -8.51 21.01 4.48
CA ALA A 239 -7.87 21.89 3.52
C ALA A 239 -7.71 21.24 2.12
N ARG A 240 -7.63 19.91 2.05
CA ARG A 240 -7.49 19.12 0.83
C ARG A 240 -8.81 18.54 0.30
N HIS A 241 -9.98 18.97 0.83
CA HIS A 241 -11.27 18.35 0.50
C HIS A 241 -11.65 18.40 -1.00
N PHE A 242 -11.16 19.39 -1.75
CA PHE A 242 -11.38 19.48 -3.19
C PHE A 242 -10.55 18.47 -4.00
N ASP A 243 -9.44 18.01 -3.44
CA ASP A 243 -8.55 17.01 -4.03
C ASP A 243 -8.75 15.64 -3.38
N MET A 244 -9.91 15.39 -2.75
CA MET A 244 -10.16 14.17 -2.01
C MET A 244 -11.53 13.58 -2.33
N GLN A 245 -11.60 12.23 -2.38
CA GLN A 245 -12.84 11.49 -2.60
C GLN A 245 -12.89 10.21 -1.76
N GLY A 246 -14.04 9.96 -1.14
CA GLY A 246 -14.37 8.66 -0.54
C GLY A 246 -14.83 7.67 -1.63
N ILE A 247 -14.24 6.49 -1.65
CA ILE A 247 -14.59 5.39 -2.55
C ILE A 247 -14.68 4.12 -1.71
N VAL A 248 -15.90 3.68 -1.44
CA VAL A 248 -16.14 2.46 -0.66
C VAL A 248 -15.56 1.24 -1.41
N ASN A 249 -14.85 0.38 -0.69
CA ASN A 249 -14.23 -0.80 -1.27
C ASN A 249 -15.28 -1.72 -1.92
N GLY A 250 -14.96 -2.23 -3.10
CA GLY A 250 -15.67 -3.32 -3.74
C GLY A 250 -15.34 -4.66 -3.10
N ILE A 251 -15.91 -5.71 -3.64
CA ILE A 251 -15.69 -7.11 -3.23
C ILE A 251 -15.18 -7.86 -4.46
N ASP A 252 -14.11 -8.63 -4.30
CA ASP A 252 -13.68 -9.59 -5.33
C ASP A 252 -14.69 -10.74 -5.40
N TYR A 253 -15.51 -10.72 -6.44
CA TYR A 253 -16.55 -11.75 -6.64
C TYR A 253 -15.98 -13.14 -6.93
N ASN A 254 -14.75 -13.24 -7.45
CA ASN A 254 -14.12 -14.53 -7.67
C ASN A 254 -13.67 -15.17 -6.35
N ALA A 255 -13.15 -14.33 -5.43
CA ALA A 255 -12.66 -14.78 -4.13
C ALA A 255 -13.79 -14.97 -3.09
N TYR A 256 -14.87 -14.20 -3.18
CA TYR A 256 -15.92 -14.12 -2.17
C TYR A 256 -17.32 -14.48 -2.68
N ASP A 257 -17.44 -15.21 -3.80
CA ASP A 257 -18.73 -15.72 -4.25
C ASP A 257 -19.22 -16.86 -3.35
N PRO A 258 -20.30 -16.67 -2.58
CA PRO A 258 -20.82 -17.72 -1.71
C PRO A 258 -21.34 -18.95 -2.47
N GLN A 259 -21.53 -18.87 -3.78
CA GLN A 259 -21.92 -20.04 -4.58
C GLN A 259 -20.76 -21.02 -4.79
N THR A 260 -19.54 -20.51 -4.86
CA THR A 260 -18.34 -21.29 -5.23
C THR A 260 -17.27 -21.31 -4.15
N ASP A 261 -17.39 -20.48 -3.11
CA ASP A 261 -16.40 -20.39 -2.02
C ASP A 261 -16.33 -21.70 -1.22
N GLY A 262 -15.24 -22.43 -1.40
CA GLY A 262 -14.99 -23.70 -0.69
C GLY A 262 -14.64 -23.55 0.80
N ARG A 263 -14.48 -22.31 1.31
CA ARG A 263 -14.14 -22.02 2.72
C ARG A 263 -15.38 -21.99 3.60
N ILE A 264 -16.59 -21.87 3.02
CA ILE A 264 -17.84 -21.85 3.78
C ILE A 264 -18.44 -23.26 3.83
N TYR A 265 -19.17 -23.59 4.90
CA TYR A 265 -19.74 -24.93 5.13
C TYR A 265 -20.85 -25.28 4.18
N CYS A 266 -21.62 -24.29 3.76
CA CYS A 266 -22.77 -24.45 2.90
C CYS A 266 -22.83 -23.33 1.88
N ASN A 267 -22.61 -23.67 0.62
CA ASN A 267 -22.71 -22.70 -0.48
C ASN A 267 -24.17 -22.25 -0.69
N TYR A 268 -24.36 -20.99 -1.05
CA TYR A 268 -25.68 -20.40 -1.26
C TYR A 268 -25.64 -19.31 -2.35
N ASN A 269 -26.83 -19.01 -2.87
CA ASN A 269 -27.04 -17.93 -3.83
C ASN A 269 -28.18 -16.99 -3.38
N ALA A 270 -28.50 -16.00 -4.19
CA ALA A 270 -29.52 -15.00 -3.86
C ALA A 270 -30.94 -15.62 -3.62
N SER A 271 -31.26 -16.80 -4.16
CA SER A 271 -32.58 -17.41 -3.99
C SER A 271 -32.74 -18.22 -2.68
N ASP A 272 -31.62 -18.74 -2.13
CA ASP A 272 -31.65 -19.63 -0.98
C ASP A 272 -30.79 -19.15 0.22
N PHE A 273 -30.20 -17.98 0.13
CA PHE A 273 -29.25 -17.46 1.14
C PHE A 273 -29.85 -17.41 2.56
N ARG A 274 -31.12 -17.09 2.71
CA ARG A 274 -31.75 -16.97 4.03
C ARG A 274 -31.66 -18.28 4.83
N LYS A 275 -31.83 -19.41 4.17
CA LYS A 275 -31.78 -20.76 4.79
C LYS A 275 -30.31 -21.22 4.91
N LYS A 276 -29.57 -21.15 3.83
CA LYS A 276 -28.23 -21.75 3.76
C LYS A 276 -27.18 -20.93 4.51
N LYS A 277 -27.26 -19.58 4.50
CA LYS A 277 -26.38 -18.72 5.31
C LYS A 277 -26.57 -19.00 6.80
N PHE A 278 -27.79 -19.32 7.22
CA PHE A 278 -28.07 -19.74 8.60
C PHE A 278 -27.35 -21.06 8.96
N ASN A 279 -27.21 -21.99 8.05
CA ASN A 279 -26.43 -23.22 8.30
C ASN A 279 -24.95 -22.90 8.55
N ASN A 280 -24.38 -21.93 7.83
CA ASN A 280 -23.01 -21.44 8.10
C ASN A 280 -22.89 -20.84 9.50
N LYS A 281 -23.85 -20.00 9.93
CA LYS A 281 -23.89 -19.46 11.30
C LYS A 281 -23.89 -20.57 12.34
N THR A 282 -24.81 -21.52 12.20
CA THR A 282 -25.00 -22.65 13.15
C THR A 282 -23.72 -23.49 13.25
N LYS A 283 -23.11 -23.81 12.11
CA LYS A 283 -21.87 -24.59 12.08
C LYS A 283 -20.71 -23.85 12.73
N LEU A 284 -20.55 -22.56 12.44
CA LEU A 284 -19.52 -21.73 13.06
C LEU A 284 -19.70 -21.65 14.58
N GLN A 285 -20.95 -21.49 15.07
CA GLN A 285 -21.24 -21.49 16.50
C GLN A 285 -20.82 -22.82 17.17
N GLN A 286 -21.16 -23.98 16.52
CA GLN A 286 -20.75 -25.29 17.02
C GLN A 286 -19.23 -25.43 17.10
N ASP A 287 -18.50 -25.06 16.04
CA ASP A 287 -17.05 -25.22 15.97
C ASP A 287 -16.31 -24.33 16.98
N LEU A 288 -16.90 -23.18 17.33
CA LEU A 288 -16.37 -22.26 18.34
C LEU A 288 -16.86 -22.56 19.76
N GLY A 289 -17.69 -23.61 19.97
CA GLY A 289 -18.27 -23.93 21.28
C GLY A 289 -19.25 -22.88 21.81
N LEU A 290 -19.84 -22.08 20.91
CA LEU A 290 -20.84 -21.07 21.26
C LEU A 290 -22.25 -21.68 21.33
N ALA A 291 -23.15 -21.02 22.07
CA ALA A 291 -24.56 -21.39 22.08
C ALA A 291 -25.14 -21.32 20.65
N VAL A 292 -25.79 -22.39 20.23
CA VAL A 292 -26.45 -22.46 18.91
C VAL A 292 -27.85 -21.89 19.03
N ASP A 293 -27.99 -20.60 18.72
CA ASP A 293 -29.27 -19.92 18.68
C ASP A 293 -29.84 -19.90 17.24
N LYS A 294 -31.14 -20.09 17.15
CA LYS A 294 -31.93 -20.06 15.91
C LYS A 294 -32.20 -18.61 15.46
#